data_a8176b8554eca265b155571e36bed1cd
#
_entry.id   a8176b8554eca265b155571e36bed1cd
#
_cell.length_a   1.000
_cell.length_b   1.000
_cell.length_c   1.000
_cell.angle_alpha   90.00
_cell.angle_beta   90.00
_cell.angle_gamma   90.00
#
_symmetry.space_group_name_H-M   'P 1'
#
loop_
_entity.id
_entity.type
_entity.pdbx_description
1 polymer ?
#
loop_
_entity_poly.entity_id
_entity_poly.type
_entity_poly.pdbx_seq_one_letter_code
_entity_poly.pdbx_strand_id
1 'polypeptide(L)'
;MFGREEAEELFEEKLYNDDERGEKKKHWLPKLVIVLVLTAFIAGIVFATVPQARGMLTGEDYVTSTQLKKAVNIENLSSAEFVYNGIAEKHKDNSDEIEYRVAYEATVKVGVKMSDIDFDIDQSNKVIVPRLPEIAVNSVAVDVNSLSYMPKNPDTGMKEVLDLCEADAKNEANNSDKFYRTAEDNMKSVVEALTLPLIKGKGYSIAWVESK
;
A
#
# COMPACT_ATOMS: atom_id res chain seq x y z
N MET A 1 34.25 -72.51 -49.27
CA MET A 1 34.58 -72.99 -47.94
C MET A 1 35.32 -71.84 -47.27
N PHE A 2 34.55 -70.87 -46.72
CA PHE A 2 35.10 -69.75 -45.96
C PHE A 2 35.54 -70.28 -44.62
N GLY A 3 36.78 -69.97 -44.25
CA GLY A 3 37.44 -70.60 -43.15
C GLY A 3 36.90 -70.19 -41.78
N ARG A 4 36.83 -71.14 -40.91
CA ARG A 4 36.47 -71.06 -39.49
C ARG A 4 37.34 -70.04 -38.74
N GLU A 5 38.54 -69.75 -39.23
CA GLU A 5 39.46 -68.77 -38.65
C GLU A 5 39.02 -67.31 -38.81
N GLU A 6 38.45 -66.91 -39.96
CA GLU A 6 37.95 -65.54 -40.17
C GLU A 6 36.71 -65.24 -39.30
N ALA A 7 35.90 -66.26 -38.93
CA ALA A 7 34.76 -66.10 -38.03
C ALA A 7 35.17 -65.94 -36.56
N GLU A 8 36.26 -66.58 -36.15
CA GLU A 8 36.83 -66.45 -34.79
C GLU A 8 37.51 -65.09 -34.60
N GLU A 9 38.28 -64.61 -35.60
CA GLU A 9 38.89 -63.27 -35.54
C GLU A 9 37.85 -62.14 -35.47
N LEU A 10 36.75 -62.22 -36.23
CA LEU A 10 35.70 -61.25 -36.20
C LEU A 10 34.89 -61.30 -34.88
N PHE A 11 34.87 -62.46 -34.21
CA PHE A 11 34.20 -62.63 -32.93
C PHE A 11 35.03 -62.05 -31.77
N GLU A 12 36.34 -62.27 -31.82
CA GLU A 12 37.33 -61.70 -30.88
C GLU A 12 37.38 -60.16 -30.99
N GLU A 13 37.41 -59.62 -32.22
CA GLU A 13 37.42 -58.19 -32.46
C GLU A 13 36.11 -57.48 -31.95
N LYS A 14 34.96 -58.16 -32.07
CA LYS A 14 33.71 -57.65 -31.52
C LYS A 14 33.67 -57.68 -29.99
N LEU A 15 34.20 -58.68 -29.37
CA LEU A 15 34.30 -58.77 -27.91
C LEU A 15 35.25 -57.73 -27.33
N TYR A 16 36.36 -57.47 -27.99
CA TYR A 16 37.30 -56.43 -27.58
C TYR A 16 36.75 -55.03 -27.70
N ASN A 17 36.01 -54.70 -28.75
CA ASN A 17 35.38 -53.42 -28.96
C ASN A 17 34.17 -53.13 -28.01
N ASP A 18 33.48 -54.15 -27.51
CA ASP A 18 32.40 -54.02 -26.55
C ASP A 18 32.90 -53.77 -25.11
N ASP A 19 34.07 -54.34 -24.74
CA ASP A 19 34.67 -54.08 -23.43
C ASP A 19 35.24 -52.66 -23.31
N GLU A 20 35.83 -52.10 -24.35
CA GLU A 20 36.30 -50.70 -24.34
C GLU A 20 35.14 -49.69 -24.26
N ARG A 21 33.99 -49.99 -24.79
CA ARG A 21 32.78 -49.15 -24.68
C ARG A 21 32.14 -49.17 -23.30
N GLY A 22 32.27 -50.29 -22.59
CA GLY A 22 31.76 -50.45 -21.22
C GLY A 22 32.55 -49.66 -20.19
N GLU A 23 33.87 -49.64 -20.31
CA GLU A 23 34.72 -48.94 -19.33
C GLU A 23 34.66 -47.42 -19.41
N LYS A 24 34.52 -46.81 -20.59
CA LYS A 24 34.41 -45.35 -20.74
C LYS A 24 33.11 -44.78 -20.15
N LYS A 25 32.03 -45.57 -20.09
CA LYS A 25 30.77 -45.16 -19.45
C LYS A 25 30.80 -45.23 -17.92
N LYS A 26 31.63 -46.10 -17.34
CA LYS A 26 31.67 -46.38 -15.91
C LYS A 26 32.35 -45.28 -15.08
N HIS A 27 33.29 -44.53 -15.66
CA HIS A 27 34.01 -43.44 -14.99
C HIS A 27 33.33 -42.08 -15.09
N TRP A 28 32.33 -41.90 -15.97
CA TRP A 28 31.62 -40.64 -16.13
C TRP A 28 30.45 -40.51 -15.14
N LEU A 29 29.75 -41.59 -14.84
CA LEU A 29 28.64 -41.64 -13.87
C LEU A 29 29.01 -41.09 -12.49
N PRO A 30 30.13 -41.48 -11.84
CA PRO A 30 30.47 -40.93 -10.53
C PRO A 30 30.82 -39.44 -10.59
N LYS A 31 31.43 -38.96 -11.69
CA LYS A 31 31.72 -37.52 -11.87
C LYS A 31 30.42 -36.69 -12.02
N LEU A 32 29.46 -37.23 -12.75
CA LEU A 32 28.15 -36.58 -12.93
C LEU A 32 27.34 -36.51 -11.61
N VAL A 33 27.42 -37.59 -10.82
CA VAL A 33 26.80 -37.61 -9.48
C VAL A 33 27.46 -36.58 -8.54
N ILE A 34 28.78 -36.46 -8.53
CA ILE A 34 29.52 -35.46 -7.73
C ILE A 34 29.13 -34.04 -8.12
N VAL A 35 29.04 -33.75 -9.43
CA VAL A 35 28.59 -32.42 -9.91
C VAL A 35 27.16 -32.12 -9.47
N LEU A 36 26.25 -33.11 -9.58
CA LEU A 36 24.86 -32.95 -9.11
C LEU A 36 24.78 -32.68 -7.60
N VAL A 37 25.55 -33.39 -6.80
CA VAL A 37 25.57 -33.18 -5.34
C VAL A 37 26.15 -31.81 -4.99
N LEU A 38 27.24 -31.40 -5.68
CA LEU A 38 27.82 -30.06 -5.47
C LEU A 38 26.88 -28.92 -5.88
N THR A 39 26.16 -29.05 -7.00
CA THR A 39 25.17 -28.05 -7.43
C THR A 39 23.98 -27.98 -6.47
N ALA A 40 23.51 -29.12 -5.99
CA ALA A 40 22.44 -29.17 -4.96
C ALA A 40 22.90 -28.56 -3.64
N PHE A 41 24.15 -28.77 -3.23
CA PHE A 41 24.71 -28.20 -2.00
C PHE A 41 24.87 -26.67 -2.12
N ILE A 42 25.37 -26.16 -3.25
CA ILE A 42 25.49 -24.72 -3.51
C ILE A 42 24.09 -24.08 -3.57
N ALA A 43 23.12 -24.70 -4.25
CA ALA A 43 21.74 -24.24 -4.28
C ALA A 43 21.12 -24.20 -2.87
N GLY A 44 21.43 -25.19 -2.04
CA GLY A 44 20.99 -25.24 -0.63
C GLY A 44 21.57 -24.12 0.22
N ILE A 45 22.86 -23.77 0.02
CA ILE A 45 23.51 -22.64 0.71
C ILE A 45 22.87 -21.31 0.27
N VAL A 46 22.69 -21.10 -1.05
CA VAL A 46 22.05 -19.90 -1.59
C VAL A 46 20.62 -19.78 -1.03
N PHE A 47 19.86 -20.85 -1.03
CA PHE A 47 18.53 -20.90 -0.44
C PHE A 47 18.51 -20.58 1.06
N ALA A 48 19.53 -21.01 1.80
CA ALA A 48 19.63 -20.78 3.24
C ALA A 48 20.04 -19.34 3.60
N THR A 49 20.87 -18.71 2.74
CA THR A 49 21.49 -17.40 3.06
C THR A 49 20.83 -16.20 2.40
N VAL A 50 20.08 -16.42 1.31
CA VAL A 50 19.40 -15.34 0.56
C VAL A 50 17.89 -15.44 0.75
N PRO A 51 17.27 -14.58 1.60
CA PRO A 51 15.81 -14.60 1.86
C PRO A 51 14.97 -14.52 0.58
N GLN A 52 15.44 -13.74 -0.41
CA GLN A 52 14.78 -13.59 -1.72
C GLN A 52 14.74 -14.89 -2.53
N ALA A 53 15.78 -15.73 -2.43
CA ALA A 53 15.80 -17.03 -3.11
C ALA A 53 14.80 -18.03 -2.51
N ARG A 54 14.54 -17.94 -1.21
CA ARG A 54 13.49 -18.72 -0.54
C ARG A 54 12.11 -18.34 -1.04
N GLY A 55 11.81 -17.04 -1.15
CA GLY A 55 10.53 -16.54 -1.65
C GLY A 55 10.21 -17.01 -3.07
N MET A 56 11.20 -17.04 -3.95
CA MET A 56 11.02 -17.54 -5.34
C MET A 56 10.67 -19.02 -5.41
N LEU A 57 11.23 -19.85 -4.51
CA LEU A 57 11.04 -21.31 -4.52
C LEU A 57 9.86 -21.78 -3.64
N THR A 58 9.52 -21.01 -2.61
CA THR A 58 8.41 -21.34 -1.71
C THR A 58 7.07 -20.73 -2.13
N GLY A 59 7.07 -19.88 -3.17
CA GLY A 59 5.87 -19.15 -3.58
C GLY A 59 5.44 -18.09 -2.55
N GLU A 60 6.34 -17.67 -1.63
CA GLU A 60 6.08 -16.56 -0.73
C GLU A 60 5.93 -15.29 -1.55
N ASP A 61 4.71 -14.84 -1.71
CA ASP A 61 4.41 -13.58 -2.35
C ASP A 61 4.88 -12.41 -1.47
N TYR A 62 5.85 -11.65 -1.95
CA TYR A 62 6.21 -10.40 -1.32
C TYR A 62 5.10 -9.37 -1.51
N VAL A 63 4.94 -8.49 -0.52
CA VAL A 63 4.10 -7.30 -0.64
C VAL A 63 4.96 -6.13 -1.09
N THR A 64 4.48 -5.37 -2.07
CA THR A 64 5.18 -4.18 -2.58
C THR A 64 4.42 -2.90 -2.26
N SER A 65 5.13 -1.80 -2.06
CA SER A 65 4.53 -0.47 -1.85
C SER A 65 3.57 -0.09 -2.99
N THR A 66 3.91 -0.43 -4.24
CA THR A 66 3.04 -0.17 -5.40
C THR A 66 1.70 -0.92 -5.31
N GLN A 67 1.69 -2.17 -4.84
CA GLN A 67 0.45 -2.93 -4.65
C GLN A 67 -0.42 -2.30 -3.56
N LEU A 68 0.18 -1.87 -2.45
CA LEU A 68 -0.52 -1.22 -1.36
C LEU A 68 -1.07 0.15 -1.78
N LYS A 69 -0.25 0.99 -2.43
CA LYS A 69 -0.70 2.27 -3.00
C LYS A 69 -1.88 2.11 -3.95
N LYS A 70 -1.85 1.10 -4.81
CA LYS A 70 -2.96 0.82 -5.74
C LYS A 70 -4.24 0.41 -4.99
N ALA A 71 -4.12 -0.33 -3.89
CA ALA A 71 -5.28 -0.76 -3.11
C ALA A 71 -5.96 0.40 -2.39
N VAL A 72 -5.18 1.37 -1.89
CA VAL A 72 -5.71 2.52 -1.16
C VAL A 72 -6.07 3.71 -2.06
N ASN A 73 -5.68 3.72 -3.34
CA ASN A 73 -5.92 4.83 -4.26
C ASN A 73 -7.40 4.90 -4.68
N ILE A 74 -8.23 5.44 -3.79
CA ILE A 74 -9.65 5.73 -4.00
C ILE A 74 -9.81 7.25 -4.08
N GLU A 75 -10.29 7.75 -5.21
CA GLU A 75 -10.53 9.18 -5.38
C GLU A 75 -11.64 9.65 -4.43
N ASN A 76 -11.47 10.85 -3.87
CA ASN A 76 -12.48 11.56 -3.05
C ASN A 76 -12.96 10.82 -1.80
N LEU A 77 -12.12 9.96 -1.21
CA LEU A 77 -12.43 9.36 0.08
C LEU A 77 -12.18 10.37 1.20
N SER A 78 -13.25 10.82 1.87
CA SER A 78 -13.14 11.57 3.12
C SER A 78 -13.13 10.59 4.29
N SER A 79 -12.23 10.79 5.25
CA SER A 79 -12.11 9.92 6.43
C SER A 79 -13.13 10.23 7.51
N ALA A 80 -13.60 11.47 7.56
CA ALA A 80 -14.64 11.91 8.47
C ALA A 80 -15.52 13.00 7.86
N GLU A 81 -16.77 13.01 8.26
CA GLU A 81 -17.76 14.02 7.90
C GLU A 81 -18.45 14.50 9.20
N PHE A 82 -18.52 15.80 9.39
CA PHE A 82 -19.10 16.44 10.57
C PHE A 82 -20.15 17.44 10.17
N VAL A 83 -21.27 17.46 10.91
CA VAL A 83 -22.25 18.54 10.83
C VAL A 83 -21.84 19.61 11.85
N TYR A 84 -21.63 20.82 11.37
CA TYR A 84 -21.25 21.98 12.17
C TYR A 84 -22.36 23.02 12.15
N ASN A 85 -22.71 23.51 13.33
CA ASN A 85 -23.66 24.61 13.49
C ASN A 85 -22.89 25.82 13.99
N GLY A 86 -22.78 26.86 13.15
CA GLY A 86 -22.00 28.05 13.39
C GLY A 86 -22.78 29.35 13.37
N ILE A 87 -22.11 30.40 13.80
CA ILE A 87 -22.56 31.80 13.67
C ILE A 87 -21.39 32.58 13.09
N ALA A 88 -21.48 32.87 11.80
CA ALA A 88 -20.47 33.69 11.13
C ALA A 88 -20.80 35.18 11.31
N GLU A 89 -19.77 36.02 11.53
CA GLU A 89 -19.90 37.45 11.75
C GLU A 89 -19.24 38.22 10.58
N LYS A 90 -20.01 39.13 9.99
CA LYS A 90 -19.51 40.11 9.03
C LYS A 90 -19.23 41.42 9.76
N HIS A 91 -18.00 41.91 9.64
CA HIS A 91 -17.62 43.19 10.15
C HIS A 91 -17.71 44.27 9.06
N LYS A 92 -18.00 45.51 9.45
CA LYS A 92 -17.94 46.67 8.55
C LYS A 92 -16.51 46.92 8.12
N ASP A 93 -16.31 47.47 6.92
CA ASP A 93 -15.00 47.74 6.38
C ASP A 93 -14.16 48.62 7.36
N ASN A 94 -12.95 48.10 7.66
CA ASN A 94 -11.97 48.74 8.57
C ASN A 94 -12.49 49.04 9.99
N SER A 95 -13.43 48.22 10.50
CA SER A 95 -14.00 48.41 11.83
C SER A 95 -14.24 47.04 12.49
N ASP A 96 -14.18 46.98 13.82
CA ASP A 96 -14.58 45.81 14.62
C ASP A 96 -16.10 45.76 14.84
N GLU A 97 -16.84 46.72 14.28
CA GLU A 97 -18.32 46.76 14.41
C GLU A 97 -18.95 45.69 13.51
N ILE A 98 -19.80 44.87 14.10
CA ILE A 98 -20.49 43.80 13.38
C ILE A 98 -21.62 44.44 12.56
N GLU A 99 -21.61 44.16 11.25
CA GLU A 99 -22.65 44.56 10.32
C GLU A 99 -23.85 43.63 10.39
N TYR A 100 -23.59 42.32 10.31
CA TYR A 100 -24.61 41.28 10.51
C TYR A 100 -23.97 39.95 10.96
N ARG A 101 -24.81 39.07 11.50
CA ARG A 101 -24.48 37.68 11.82
C ARG A 101 -25.37 36.74 11.04
N VAL A 102 -24.80 35.57 10.72
CA VAL A 102 -25.52 34.48 10.05
C VAL A 102 -25.33 33.22 10.86
N ALA A 103 -26.45 32.69 11.43
CA ALA A 103 -26.46 31.33 11.94
C ALA A 103 -26.66 30.37 10.77
N TYR A 104 -25.94 29.28 10.75
CA TYR A 104 -25.95 28.33 9.63
C TYR A 104 -25.58 26.91 10.08
N GLU A 105 -25.93 25.92 9.25
CA GLU A 105 -25.44 24.57 9.32
C GLU A 105 -24.53 24.28 8.12
N ALA A 106 -23.42 23.57 8.35
CA ALA A 106 -22.53 23.14 7.29
C ALA A 106 -22.05 21.70 7.50
N THR A 107 -21.90 20.99 6.42
CA THR A 107 -21.21 19.69 6.39
C THR A 107 -19.75 19.91 6.06
N VAL A 108 -18.86 19.52 6.97
CA VAL A 108 -17.41 19.63 6.83
C VAL A 108 -16.84 18.24 6.62
N LYS A 109 -16.09 18.03 5.51
CA LYS A 109 -15.39 16.79 5.19
C LYS A 109 -13.89 16.96 5.41
N VAL A 110 -13.34 16.07 6.24
CA VAL A 110 -11.93 16.08 6.64
C VAL A 110 -11.29 14.76 6.22
N GLY A 111 -10.06 14.81 5.74
CA GLY A 111 -9.36 13.60 5.33
C GLY A 111 -8.02 13.87 4.66
N VAL A 112 -7.47 12.83 4.04
CA VAL A 112 -6.23 12.90 3.28
C VAL A 112 -6.49 12.62 1.80
N LYS A 113 -5.57 13.05 0.96
CA LYS A 113 -5.54 12.62 -0.42
C LYS A 113 -4.94 11.21 -0.49
N MET A 114 -5.77 10.21 -0.77
CA MET A 114 -5.41 8.80 -0.72
C MET A 114 -4.21 8.44 -1.63
N SER A 115 -4.05 9.15 -2.76
CA SER A 115 -2.90 8.97 -3.66
C SER A 115 -1.55 9.33 -3.02
N ASP A 116 -1.56 10.13 -1.96
CA ASP A 116 -0.35 10.64 -1.31
C ASP A 116 0.07 9.77 -0.11
N ILE A 117 -0.70 8.72 0.20
CA ILE A 117 -0.34 7.71 1.19
C ILE A 117 0.85 6.91 0.68
N ASP A 118 1.88 6.80 1.50
CA ASP A 118 3.07 5.98 1.23
C ASP A 118 3.18 4.78 2.19
N PHE A 119 4.01 3.81 1.83
CA PHE A 119 4.22 2.60 2.61
C PHE A 119 5.70 2.25 2.68
N ASP A 120 6.26 2.22 3.88
CA ASP A 120 7.55 1.59 4.13
C ASP A 120 7.34 0.12 4.47
N ILE A 121 8.14 -0.75 3.86
CA ILE A 121 8.00 -2.20 4.04
C ILE A 121 9.32 -2.79 4.48
N ASP A 122 9.35 -3.33 5.69
CA ASP A 122 10.42 -4.20 6.16
C ASP A 122 10.10 -5.65 5.76
N GLN A 123 10.73 -6.10 4.69
CA GLN A 123 10.54 -7.45 4.16
C GLN A 123 11.09 -8.53 5.12
N SER A 124 12.12 -8.19 5.90
CA SER A 124 12.79 -9.14 6.80
C SER A 124 11.94 -9.43 8.04
N ASN A 125 11.36 -8.38 8.61
CA ASN A 125 10.50 -8.48 9.79
C ASN A 125 9.02 -8.61 9.42
N LYS A 126 8.69 -8.53 8.12
CA LYS A 126 7.32 -8.54 7.58
C LYS A 126 6.42 -7.47 8.24
N VAL A 127 6.95 -6.26 8.34
CA VAL A 127 6.24 -5.10 8.90
C VAL A 127 6.00 -4.07 7.81
N ILE A 128 4.78 -3.56 7.75
CA ILE A 128 4.36 -2.47 6.87
C ILE A 128 4.06 -1.26 7.73
N VAL A 129 4.66 -0.12 7.40
CA VAL A 129 4.44 1.15 8.07
C VAL A 129 3.79 2.12 7.09
N PRO A 130 2.46 2.34 7.15
CA PRO A 130 1.81 3.34 6.34
C PRO A 130 2.21 4.74 6.81
N ARG A 131 2.44 5.66 5.86
CA ARG A 131 2.67 7.08 6.10
C ARG A 131 1.49 7.87 5.58
N LEU A 132 0.70 8.40 6.50
CA LEU A 132 -0.41 9.28 6.15
C LEU A 132 0.14 10.68 5.85
N PRO A 133 -0.33 11.34 4.77
CA PRO A 133 -0.09 12.77 4.58
C PRO A 133 -0.86 13.58 5.62
N GLU A 134 -0.60 14.88 5.66
CA GLU A 134 -1.33 15.80 6.54
C GLU A 134 -2.84 15.74 6.27
N ILE A 135 -3.60 15.65 7.34
CA ILE A 135 -5.06 15.68 7.29
C ILE A 135 -5.51 17.11 7.08
N ALA A 136 -6.44 17.32 6.17
CA ALA A 136 -6.94 18.64 5.83
C ALA A 136 -8.47 18.65 5.67
N VAL A 137 -9.06 19.84 5.73
CA VAL A 137 -10.45 20.07 5.34
C VAL A 137 -10.53 19.95 3.81
N ASN A 138 -11.22 18.92 3.33
CA ASN A 138 -11.38 18.62 1.90
C ASN A 138 -12.48 19.48 1.26
N SER A 139 -13.60 19.65 1.98
CA SER A 139 -14.72 20.49 1.52
C SER A 139 -15.58 20.95 2.69
N VAL A 140 -16.24 22.08 2.50
CA VAL A 140 -17.30 22.60 3.33
C VAL A 140 -18.53 22.81 2.44
N ALA A 141 -19.68 22.37 2.88
CA ALA A 141 -20.94 22.56 2.19
C ALA A 141 -21.96 23.18 3.16
N VAL A 142 -22.30 24.46 2.95
CA VAL A 142 -23.28 25.18 3.75
C VAL A 142 -24.68 24.81 3.29
N ASP A 143 -25.57 24.46 4.22
CA ASP A 143 -26.98 24.27 3.91
C ASP A 143 -27.68 25.64 3.81
N VAL A 144 -27.98 26.05 2.59
CA VAL A 144 -28.69 27.33 2.32
C VAL A 144 -30.04 27.45 3.01
N ASN A 145 -30.70 26.33 3.34
CA ASN A 145 -32.00 26.34 4.00
C ASN A 145 -31.86 26.59 5.51
N SER A 146 -30.66 26.44 6.06
CA SER A 146 -30.42 26.68 7.50
C SER A 146 -30.10 28.14 7.83
N LEU A 147 -29.85 29.00 6.81
CA LEU A 147 -29.41 30.36 7.01
C LEU A 147 -30.41 31.20 7.79
N SER A 148 -29.96 31.83 8.85
CA SER A 148 -30.75 32.76 9.70
C SER A 148 -29.96 34.00 10.00
N TYR A 149 -30.50 35.16 9.65
CA TYR A 149 -29.81 36.46 9.72
C TYR A 149 -30.19 37.28 10.94
N MET A 150 -29.19 38.02 11.44
CA MET A 150 -29.35 38.95 12.56
C MET A 150 -28.56 40.27 12.31
N PRO A 151 -29.19 41.43 11.97
CA PRO A 151 -30.64 41.64 11.85
C PRO A 151 -31.23 40.90 10.65
N LYS A 152 -32.56 40.77 10.63
CA LYS A 152 -33.29 40.17 9.49
C LYS A 152 -33.09 41.05 8.24
N ASN A 153 -32.88 40.37 7.09
CA ASN A 153 -32.73 41.00 5.79
C ASN A 153 -31.55 42.01 5.71
N PRO A 154 -30.28 41.57 5.93
CA PRO A 154 -29.11 42.42 5.63
C PRO A 154 -29.07 42.71 4.14
N ASP A 155 -28.49 43.85 3.76
CA ASP A 155 -28.21 44.19 2.36
C ASP A 155 -26.92 43.49 1.89
N THR A 156 -27.06 42.22 1.53
CA THR A 156 -25.93 41.35 1.14
C THR A 156 -26.33 40.33 0.08
N GLY A 157 -25.36 39.93 -0.74
CA GLY A 157 -25.54 38.88 -1.75
C GLY A 157 -25.41 37.47 -1.16
N MET A 158 -26.17 36.50 -1.64
CA MET A 158 -26.10 35.10 -1.22
C MET A 158 -24.69 34.53 -1.31
N LYS A 159 -23.94 34.88 -2.37
CA LYS A 159 -22.56 34.41 -2.54
C LYS A 159 -21.66 34.87 -1.40
N GLU A 160 -21.74 36.14 -1.00
CA GLU A 160 -20.95 36.70 0.09
C GLU A 160 -21.26 36.00 1.41
N VAL A 161 -22.52 35.72 1.67
CA VAL A 161 -22.96 34.98 2.86
C VAL A 161 -22.41 33.56 2.88
N LEU A 162 -22.47 32.84 1.75
CA LEU A 162 -21.94 31.48 1.67
C LEU A 162 -20.42 31.46 1.85
N ASP A 163 -19.68 32.37 1.19
CA ASP A 163 -18.23 32.48 1.32
C ASP A 163 -17.84 32.78 2.79
N LEU A 164 -18.62 33.61 3.50
CA LEU A 164 -18.41 33.93 4.92
C LEU A 164 -18.61 32.69 5.81
N CYS A 165 -19.74 31.97 5.63
CA CYS A 165 -20.04 30.78 6.41
C CYS A 165 -19.06 29.63 6.11
N GLU A 166 -18.63 29.45 4.85
CA GLU A 166 -17.62 28.45 4.48
C GLU A 166 -16.27 28.76 5.14
N ALA A 167 -15.85 30.03 5.14
CA ALA A 167 -14.62 30.46 5.78
C ALA A 167 -14.63 30.24 7.30
N ASP A 168 -15.75 30.54 7.96
CA ASP A 168 -15.96 30.32 9.39
C ASP A 168 -15.89 28.82 9.73
N ALA A 169 -16.70 27.99 9.05
CA ALA A 169 -16.70 26.56 9.28
C ALA A 169 -15.34 25.91 9.03
N LYS A 170 -14.60 26.36 8.00
CA LYS A 170 -13.25 25.87 7.72
C LYS A 170 -12.27 26.26 8.81
N ASN A 171 -12.37 27.50 9.31
CA ASN A 171 -11.50 27.95 10.40
C ASN A 171 -11.75 27.17 11.69
N GLU A 172 -13.01 26.95 12.05
CA GLU A 172 -13.37 26.16 13.23
C GLU A 172 -12.91 24.70 13.08
N ALA A 173 -13.11 24.09 11.91
CA ALA A 173 -12.62 22.75 11.65
C ALA A 173 -11.11 22.64 11.78
N ASN A 174 -10.35 23.60 11.24
CA ASN A 174 -8.90 23.64 11.33
C ASN A 174 -8.38 23.78 12.77
N ASN A 175 -9.15 24.39 13.67
CA ASN A 175 -8.79 24.55 15.07
C ASN A 175 -9.32 23.41 15.98
N SER A 176 -9.97 22.39 15.41
CA SER A 176 -10.57 21.29 16.18
C SER A 176 -9.71 20.03 16.18
N ASP A 177 -8.89 19.85 17.20
CA ASP A 177 -8.14 18.61 17.43
C ASP A 177 -9.00 17.35 17.36
N LYS A 178 -10.25 17.45 17.81
CA LYS A 178 -11.19 16.31 17.81
C LYS A 178 -11.50 15.85 16.38
N PHE A 179 -11.68 16.78 15.43
CA PHE A 179 -11.96 16.45 14.04
C PHE A 179 -10.77 15.75 13.41
N TYR A 180 -9.58 16.25 13.64
CA TYR A 180 -8.35 15.68 13.12
C TYR A 180 -8.07 14.28 13.68
N ARG A 181 -8.17 14.07 14.98
CA ARG A 181 -8.00 12.75 15.60
C ARG A 181 -9.02 11.73 15.08
N THR A 182 -10.29 12.13 15.00
CA THR A 182 -11.33 11.23 14.46
C THR A 182 -11.05 10.88 12.99
N ALA A 183 -10.61 11.84 12.18
CA ALA A 183 -10.26 11.62 10.79
C ALA A 183 -9.03 10.71 10.66
N GLU A 184 -8.01 10.88 11.52
CA GLU A 184 -6.82 10.03 11.56
C GLU A 184 -7.17 8.58 11.91
N ASP A 185 -7.94 8.36 12.97
CA ASP A 185 -8.33 7.02 13.43
C ASP A 185 -9.17 6.28 12.37
N ASN A 186 -10.10 7.01 11.74
CA ASN A 186 -10.89 6.46 10.64
C ASN A 186 -9.99 6.12 9.43
N MET A 187 -9.03 6.99 9.11
CA MET A 187 -8.11 6.75 8.00
C MET A 187 -7.23 5.53 8.24
N LYS A 188 -6.67 5.37 9.45
CA LYS A 188 -5.93 4.16 9.84
C LYS A 188 -6.77 2.91 9.62
N SER A 189 -8.02 2.92 10.08
CA SER A 189 -8.95 1.81 9.92
C SER A 189 -9.25 1.49 8.44
N VAL A 190 -9.42 2.53 7.60
CA VAL A 190 -9.66 2.37 6.17
C VAL A 190 -8.43 1.79 5.46
N VAL A 191 -7.23 2.32 5.74
CA VAL A 191 -5.98 1.81 5.17
C VAL A 191 -5.77 0.35 5.55
N GLU A 192 -5.99 -0.02 6.80
CA GLU A 192 -5.93 -1.41 7.27
C GLU A 192 -6.92 -2.29 6.52
N ALA A 193 -8.18 -1.88 6.43
CA ALA A 193 -9.22 -2.66 5.75
C ALA A 193 -8.90 -2.90 4.27
N LEU A 194 -8.37 -1.90 3.57
CA LEU A 194 -8.02 -1.98 2.14
C LEU A 194 -6.75 -2.79 1.88
N THR A 195 -5.80 -2.78 2.81
CA THR A 195 -4.52 -3.50 2.66
C THR A 195 -4.57 -4.93 3.18
N LEU A 196 -5.45 -5.23 4.14
CA LEU A 196 -5.60 -6.55 4.75
C LEU A 196 -5.72 -7.71 3.75
N PRO A 197 -6.53 -7.62 2.65
CA PRO A 197 -6.63 -8.70 1.68
C PRO A 197 -5.30 -9.03 0.99
N LEU A 198 -4.39 -8.06 0.86
CA LEU A 198 -3.09 -8.23 0.21
C LEU A 198 -2.04 -8.86 1.12
N ILE A 199 -2.16 -8.66 2.43
CA ILE A 199 -1.19 -9.10 3.44
C ILE A 199 -1.62 -10.37 4.18
N LYS A 200 -2.92 -10.69 4.14
CA LYS A 200 -3.47 -11.88 4.80
C LYS A 200 -2.85 -13.16 4.25
N GLY A 201 -2.32 -13.99 5.13
CA GLY A 201 -1.66 -15.25 4.78
C GLY A 201 -0.18 -15.12 4.40
N LYS A 202 0.35 -13.89 4.25
CA LYS A 202 1.76 -13.64 3.92
C LYS A 202 2.62 -13.35 5.16
N GLY A 203 2.02 -13.27 6.33
CA GLY A 203 2.68 -13.05 7.61
C GLY A 203 3.09 -11.60 7.89
N TYR A 204 2.60 -10.62 7.10
CA TYR A 204 2.85 -9.20 7.36
C TYR A 204 1.90 -8.66 8.43
N SER A 205 2.42 -7.70 9.21
CA SER A 205 1.66 -6.87 10.14
C SER A 205 1.78 -5.39 9.77
N ILE A 206 0.77 -4.61 10.17
CA ILE A 206 0.81 -3.14 10.04
C ILE A 206 1.23 -2.55 11.37
N ALA A 207 2.17 -1.61 11.34
CA ALA A 207 2.57 -0.80 12.49
C ALA A 207 2.38 0.68 12.16
N TRP A 208 1.78 1.42 13.08
CA TRP A 208 1.61 2.87 12.95
C TRP A 208 2.70 3.59 13.72
N VAL A 209 3.25 4.64 13.13
CA VAL A 209 4.12 5.58 13.85
C VAL A 209 3.21 6.59 14.52
N GLU A 210 3.36 6.78 15.83
CA GLU A 210 2.65 7.83 16.56
C GLU A 210 3.11 9.19 16.01
N SER A 211 2.16 9.98 15.53
CA SER A 211 2.40 11.40 15.21
C SER A 211 2.69 12.14 16.52
N LYS A 212 3.85 12.78 16.60
CA LYS A 212 4.23 13.64 17.74
C LYS A 212 3.46 14.94 17.69
#